data_d89330a0f16ac71adf45c77c48fbd662
#
_entry.id   d89330a0f16ac71adf45c77c48fbd662
#
_cell.length_a   1.000
_cell.length_b   1.000
_cell.length_c   1.000
_cell.angle_alpha   90.00
_cell.angle_beta   90.00
_cell.angle_gamma   90.00
#
_symmetry.space_group_name_H-M   'P 1'
#
loop_
_entity.id
_entity.type
_entity.pdbx_description
1 polymer ?
#
loop_
_entity_poly.entity_id
_entity_poly.type
_entity_poly.pdbx_seq_one_letter_code
_entity_poly.pdbx_strand_id
1 'polypeptide(L)'
;MAGIRAGEGILRRKPIEHIEETEVGEGTRLDRTLGLWQLTAIGVGGIIGAGIFTLAGTVANGTAGPAVLVSFLVAGLASACAALSYAEFAGMIPKAGSAYTYGYAVLGEFAGWFIGWDLLLEYTAIVAVVAIGISGYFSFLVEELGAGLPQWMLGAPGTGPGHRVDLFAAVLCLLIAWLLNLGIRSAARFETFVVGLKVLVVLLVIGVGVFHINTGNYHPFFPYGIGGAFTGAATVFFAVFGYDAMSTAAEESKDAQRHMPKAIVYSLVIAMVLYVAACLVLTGMQNYKHIDKESGFSTAFKSVGLDALADVIAVGAIIGILTVMFTFMLGVTRVWFAMSRDGLLPRWFAKTHPTRHVPTRVTWIVGAASAVIAGFVPIGEAAQLTNIGILLAFVVVCAAVIVLRYRQPELPRTFRTPGMPVVPALGVLFSIWLITFLQWQTWVRFAVWFLIGCVVYFGYSYRRSVLAVRQPAE
;
A
#
# COMPACT_ATOMS: atom_id res chain seq x y z
N MET A 1 -39.12 4.09 -4.91
CA MET A 1 -37.81 4.32 -5.55
C MET A 1 -37.51 5.81 -5.54
N ALA A 2 -36.86 6.32 -4.48
CA ALA A 2 -36.48 7.73 -4.44
C ALA A 2 -35.08 7.82 -5.10
N GLY A 3 -35.07 8.25 -6.36
CA GLY A 3 -33.85 8.47 -7.12
C GLY A 3 -32.97 9.48 -6.40
N ILE A 4 -31.73 9.10 -6.16
CA ILE A 4 -30.67 10.05 -5.73
C ILE A 4 -30.58 11.07 -6.85
N ARG A 5 -31.04 12.32 -6.61
CA ARG A 5 -30.80 13.42 -7.55
C ARG A 5 -29.30 13.50 -7.79
N ALA A 6 -28.87 13.35 -9.02
CA ALA A 6 -27.50 13.59 -9.43
C ALA A 6 -27.13 15.00 -8.94
N GLY A 7 -26.16 15.10 -8.03
CA GLY A 7 -25.73 16.39 -7.49
C GLY A 7 -25.20 17.26 -8.63
N GLU A 8 -25.39 18.57 -8.53
CA GLU A 8 -24.86 19.51 -9.51
C GLU A 8 -23.37 19.78 -9.26
N GLY A 9 -22.60 20.02 -10.29
CA GLY A 9 -21.20 20.44 -10.21
C GLY A 9 -20.26 19.37 -9.62
N ILE A 10 -19.46 19.75 -8.62
CA ILE A 10 -18.43 18.90 -7.97
C ILE A 10 -19.02 17.73 -7.18
N LEU A 11 -20.33 17.76 -6.85
CA LEU A 11 -21.04 16.74 -6.07
C LEU A 11 -21.76 15.71 -6.96
N ARG A 12 -21.50 15.67 -8.26
CA ARG A 12 -22.02 14.63 -9.15
C ARG A 12 -21.65 13.26 -8.65
N ARG A 13 -22.60 12.31 -8.61
CA ARG A 13 -22.39 10.97 -8.08
C ARG A 13 -22.60 9.93 -9.17
N LYS A 14 -21.78 8.90 -9.16
CA LYS A 14 -21.98 7.73 -10.02
C LYS A 14 -22.95 6.78 -9.30
N PRO A 15 -24.18 6.57 -9.78
CA PRO A 15 -25.13 5.66 -9.14
C PRO A 15 -24.51 4.25 -9.05
N ILE A 16 -24.71 3.57 -7.90
CA ILE A 16 -24.17 2.23 -7.66
C ILE A 16 -24.68 1.24 -8.73
N GLU A 17 -25.94 1.39 -9.16
CA GLU A 17 -26.58 0.59 -10.22
C GLU A 17 -25.87 0.76 -11.57
N HIS A 18 -25.42 1.96 -11.91
CA HIS A 18 -24.72 2.25 -13.19
C HIS A 18 -23.23 1.86 -13.17
N ILE A 19 -22.67 1.54 -11.99
CA ILE A 19 -21.34 0.94 -11.89
C ILE A 19 -21.37 -0.48 -12.47
N GLU A 20 -22.52 -1.17 -12.39
CA GLU A 20 -22.73 -2.51 -12.97
C GLU A 20 -22.86 -2.49 -14.50
N GLU A 21 -23.54 -1.49 -15.06
CA GLU A 21 -23.85 -1.43 -16.49
C GLU A 21 -22.70 -0.95 -17.38
N THR A 22 -21.77 -0.16 -16.84
CA THR A 22 -20.68 0.44 -17.65
C THR A 22 -19.54 -0.54 -17.98
N GLU A 23 -19.55 -1.73 -17.39
CA GLU A 23 -18.50 -2.75 -17.56
C GLU A 23 -18.94 -3.97 -18.41
N VAL A 24 -20.18 -4.03 -18.86
CA VAL A 24 -20.66 -5.14 -19.71
C VAL A 24 -20.38 -4.82 -21.18
N GLY A 25 -19.08 -4.75 -21.53
CA GLY A 25 -18.65 -5.09 -22.89
C GLY A 25 -18.59 -6.63 -22.95
N GLU A 26 -19.36 -7.23 -23.85
CA GLU A 26 -19.33 -8.68 -24.09
C GLU A 26 -17.88 -9.17 -24.26
N GLY A 27 -17.39 -10.01 -23.32
CA GLY A 27 -16.15 -10.77 -23.48
C GLY A 27 -15.20 -10.92 -22.29
N THR A 28 -15.38 -10.24 -21.16
CA THR A 28 -14.42 -10.34 -20.04
C THR A 28 -15.10 -10.47 -18.67
N ARG A 29 -15.82 -11.57 -18.46
CA ARG A 29 -16.15 -11.98 -17.09
C ARG A 29 -14.94 -12.75 -16.54
N LEU A 30 -14.38 -12.25 -15.43
CA LEU A 30 -13.35 -12.96 -14.67
C LEU A 30 -13.97 -14.23 -14.03
N ASP A 31 -13.26 -15.34 -14.05
CA ASP A 31 -13.72 -16.57 -13.45
C ASP A 31 -13.75 -16.45 -11.92
N ARG A 32 -14.91 -16.67 -11.31
CA ARG A 32 -15.11 -16.63 -9.86
C ARG A 32 -14.55 -17.89 -9.20
N THR A 33 -13.27 -17.89 -8.94
CA THR A 33 -12.55 -19.07 -8.40
C THR A 33 -12.08 -18.89 -6.96
N LEU A 34 -11.93 -17.64 -6.47
CA LEU A 34 -11.32 -17.34 -5.18
C LEU A 34 -12.28 -17.56 -4.00
N GLY A 35 -11.85 -18.39 -3.06
CA GLY A 35 -12.50 -18.57 -1.77
C GLY A 35 -11.95 -17.65 -0.68
N LEU A 36 -12.51 -17.73 0.55
CA LEU A 36 -12.12 -16.91 1.70
C LEU A 36 -10.61 -16.96 1.99
N TRP A 37 -10.03 -18.16 2.07
CA TRP A 37 -8.61 -18.32 2.43
C TRP A 37 -7.66 -17.86 1.33
N GLN A 38 -8.04 -17.97 0.08
CA GLN A 38 -7.25 -17.43 -1.04
C GLN A 38 -7.26 -15.90 -1.02
N LEU A 39 -8.41 -15.29 -0.77
CA LEU A 39 -8.51 -13.83 -0.56
C LEU A 39 -7.71 -13.38 0.66
N THR A 40 -7.79 -14.10 1.78
CA THR A 40 -6.97 -13.80 2.95
C THR A 40 -5.48 -13.90 2.64
N ALA A 41 -5.06 -14.92 1.86
CA ALA A 41 -3.67 -15.05 1.43
C ALA A 41 -3.24 -13.85 0.55
N ILE A 42 -4.08 -13.41 -0.40
CA ILE A 42 -3.83 -12.21 -1.20
C ILE A 42 -3.69 -10.97 -0.30
N GLY A 43 -4.58 -10.81 0.70
CA GLY A 43 -4.52 -9.71 1.66
C GLY A 43 -3.22 -9.74 2.50
N VAL A 44 -2.89 -10.89 3.08
CA VAL A 44 -1.61 -11.09 3.80
C VAL A 44 -0.44 -10.83 2.87
N GLY A 45 -0.57 -11.25 1.60
CA GLY A 45 0.41 -11.03 0.56
C GLY A 45 0.66 -9.55 0.26
N GLY A 46 -0.38 -8.74 0.22
CA GLY A 46 -0.30 -7.29 0.01
C GLY A 46 0.27 -6.55 1.23
N ILE A 47 -0.06 -7.02 2.45
CA ILE A 47 0.40 -6.39 3.69
C ILE A 47 1.87 -6.75 3.96
N ILE A 48 2.24 -8.05 3.97
CA ILE A 48 3.61 -8.50 4.27
C ILE A 48 4.53 -8.22 3.08
N GLY A 49 5.37 -7.21 3.21
CA GLY A 49 6.30 -6.76 2.17
C GLY A 49 7.46 -5.96 2.77
N ALA A 50 7.93 -4.93 2.06
CA ALA A 50 9.00 -4.04 2.51
C ALA A 50 8.72 -3.40 3.88
N GLY A 51 7.45 -3.29 4.26
CA GLY A 51 7.04 -2.74 5.54
C GLY A 51 7.68 -3.46 6.72
N ILE A 52 7.58 -4.77 6.80
CA ILE A 52 8.21 -5.53 7.90
C ILE A 52 9.69 -5.79 7.61
N PHE A 53 10.03 -6.26 6.42
CA PHE A 53 11.40 -6.67 6.13
C PHE A 53 12.40 -5.51 6.15
N THR A 54 11.98 -4.29 5.80
CA THR A 54 12.87 -3.12 5.66
C THR A 54 12.53 -2.02 6.66
N LEU A 55 11.28 -1.51 6.69
CA LEU A 55 10.95 -0.38 7.55
C LEU A 55 11.03 -0.67 9.05
N ALA A 56 10.89 -1.93 9.47
CA ALA A 56 11.13 -2.31 10.86
C ALA A 56 12.55 -1.97 11.29
N GLY A 57 13.58 -2.27 10.46
CA GLY A 57 14.96 -1.90 10.67
C GLY A 57 15.18 -0.38 10.65
N THR A 58 14.66 0.28 9.62
CA THR A 58 14.74 1.74 9.45
C THR A 58 14.21 2.48 10.69
N VAL A 59 13.03 2.10 11.18
CA VAL A 59 12.37 2.75 12.31
C VAL A 59 13.01 2.37 13.65
N ALA A 60 13.42 1.11 13.82
CA ALA A 60 14.15 0.70 15.00
C ALA A 60 15.48 1.44 15.15
N ASN A 61 16.23 1.59 14.06
CA ASN A 61 17.51 2.31 14.08
C ASN A 61 17.32 3.83 14.28
N GLY A 62 16.40 4.45 13.55
CA GLY A 62 16.35 5.90 13.36
C GLY A 62 15.40 6.68 14.26
N THR A 63 14.31 6.07 14.75
CA THR A 63 13.21 6.84 15.36
C THR A 63 12.59 6.23 16.61
N ALA A 64 12.48 4.91 16.74
CA ALA A 64 11.74 4.28 17.83
C ALA A 64 12.59 3.40 18.75
N GLY A 65 13.69 2.86 18.27
CA GLY A 65 14.46 1.85 19.02
C GLY A 65 13.62 0.58 19.23
N PRO A 66 13.76 -0.08 20.39
CA PRO A 66 12.94 -1.24 20.75
C PRO A 66 11.43 -0.94 20.75
N ALA A 67 11.02 0.31 20.95
CA ALA A 67 9.63 0.72 20.89
C ALA A 67 9.01 0.67 19.47
N VAL A 68 9.76 0.21 18.46
CA VAL A 68 9.20 -0.06 17.12
C VAL A 68 8.01 -1.02 17.17
N LEU A 69 7.99 -1.97 18.13
CA LEU A 69 6.81 -2.82 18.33
C LEU A 69 5.57 -2.03 18.74
N VAL A 70 5.74 -0.95 19.53
CA VAL A 70 4.64 -0.02 19.89
C VAL A 70 4.22 0.77 18.66
N SER A 71 5.18 1.17 17.81
CA SER A 71 4.88 1.83 16.52
C SER A 71 3.97 0.97 15.66
N PHE A 72 4.27 -0.31 15.51
CA PHE A 72 3.41 -1.24 14.75
C PHE A 72 2.05 -1.45 15.41
N LEU A 73 1.97 -1.55 16.75
CA LEU A 73 0.67 -1.68 17.44
C LEU A 73 -0.21 -0.45 17.24
N VAL A 74 0.34 0.75 17.34
CA VAL A 74 -0.39 2.01 17.12
C VAL A 74 -0.86 2.12 15.66
N ALA A 75 0.04 1.85 14.71
CA ALA A 75 -0.30 1.85 13.29
C ALA A 75 -1.36 0.80 12.97
N GLY A 76 -1.25 -0.40 13.55
CA GLY A 76 -2.21 -1.49 13.40
C GLY A 76 -3.59 -1.17 13.97
N LEU A 77 -3.66 -0.49 15.12
CA LEU A 77 -4.93 -0.06 15.71
C LEU A 77 -5.63 0.98 14.83
N ALA A 78 -4.89 1.96 14.33
CA ALA A 78 -5.42 2.95 13.40
C ALA A 78 -5.91 2.29 12.11
N SER A 79 -5.11 1.37 11.55
CA SER A 79 -5.46 0.60 10.36
C SER A 79 -6.68 -0.31 10.59
N ALA A 80 -6.85 -0.90 11.78
CA ALA A 80 -8.00 -1.75 12.11
C ALA A 80 -9.32 -0.97 12.04
N CYS A 81 -9.35 0.26 12.56
CA CYS A 81 -10.54 1.12 12.47
C CYS A 81 -10.92 1.42 11.01
N ALA A 82 -9.93 1.68 10.16
CA ALA A 82 -10.14 1.91 8.74
C ALA A 82 -10.50 0.61 8.00
N ALA A 83 -9.84 -0.50 8.29
CA ALA A 83 -10.11 -1.81 7.68
C ALA A 83 -11.54 -2.29 7.92
N LEU A 84 -12.10 -2.06 9.12
CA LEU A 84 -13.49 -2.36 9.41
C LEU A 84 -14.45 -1.51 8.57
N SER A 85 -14.14 -0.24 8.35
CA SER A 85 -14.91 0.64 7.44
C SER A 85 -14.78 0.21 5.98
N TYR A 86 -13.58 -0.17 5.56
CA TYR A 86 -13.33 -0.76 4.25
C TYR A 86 -14.09 -2.07 4.02
N ALA A 87 -14.13 -2.92 5.06
CA ALA A 87 -14.85 -4.19 5.02
C ALA A 87 -16.36 -3.98 4.78
N GLU A 88 -16.96 -2.94 5.37
CA GLU A 88 -18.36 -2.60 5.11
C GLU A 88 -18.58 -2.21 3.66
N PHE A 89 -17.71 -1.34 3.09
CA PHE A 89 -17.81 -0.97 1.68
C PHE A 89 -17.59 -2.15 0.73
N ALA A 90 -16.56 -2.96 0.99
CA ALA A 90 -16.25 -4.13 0.16
C ALA A 90 -17.39 -5.17 0.15
N GLY A 91 -18.13 -5.27 1.26
CA GLY A 91 -19.33 -6.08 1.33
C GLY A 91 -20.55 -5.51 0.58
N MET A 92 -20.60 -4.19 0.40
CA MET A 92 -21.71 -3.51 -0.30
C MET A 92 -21.45 -3.32 -1.79
N ILE A 93 -20.21 -2.99 -2.16
CA ILE A 93 -19.79 -2.66 -3.53
C ILE A 93 -18.60 -3.56 -3.89
N PRO A 94 -18.82 -4.84 -4.23
CA PRO A 94 -17.75 -5.79 -4.53
C PRO A 94 -17.20 -5.58 -5.96
N LYS A 95 -16.63 -4.39 -6.22
CA LYS A 95 -16.09 -3.98 -7.51
C LYS A 95 -14.61 -3.65 -7.41
N ALA A 96 -13.88 -3.96 -8.48
CA ALA A 96 -12.47 -3.63 -8.65
C ALA A 96 -12.30 -2.13 -8.89
N GLY A 97 -11.98 -1.36 -7.89
CA GLY A 97 -11.79 0.09 -8.03
C GLY A 97 -11.36 0.74 -6.71
N SER A 98 -11.31 -0.06 -5.63
CA SER A 98 -10.83 0.40 -4.32
C SER A 98 -11.54 1.69 -3.85
N ALA A 99 -10.85 2.48 -3.01
CA ALA A 99 -11.35 3.73 -2.44
C ALA A 99 -11.85 4.76 -3.46
N TYR A 100 -11.27 4.80 -4.68
CA TYR A 100 -11.73 5.67 -5.77
C TYR A 100 -13.22 5.47 -6.08
N THR A 101 -13.63 4.20 -6.28
CA THR A 101 -15.02 3.87 -6.62
C THR A 101 -15.97 4.22 -5.47
N TYR A 102 -15.56 3.96 -4.23
CA TYR A 102 -16.36 4.27 -3.04
C TYR A 102 -16.55 5.78 -2.85
N GLY A 103 -15.47 6.56 -3.00
CA GLY A 103 -15.53 8.01 -2.92
C GLY A 103 -16.43 8.61 -4.00
N TYR A 104 -16.32 8.13 -5.24
CA TYR A 104 -17.11 8.61 -6.37
C TYR A 104 -18.60 8.32 -6.20
N ALA A 105 -18.95 7.13 -5.70
CA ALA A 105 -20.34 6.74 -5.50
C ALA A 105 -21.01 7.48 -4.33
N VAL A 106 -20.31 7.71 -3.22
CA VAL A 106 -20.89 8.22 -1.97
C VAL A 106 -20.73 9.73 -1.81
N LEU A 107 -19.53 10.25 -2.04
CA LEU A 107 -19.18 11.64 -1.77
C LEU A 107 -19.24 12.54 -3.01
N GLY A 108 -19.12 11.98 -4.19
CA GLY A 108 -19.22 12.69 -5.46
C GLY A 108 -17.92 12.74 -6.25
N GLU A 109 -17.98 13.41 -7.43
CA GLU A 109 -16.92 13.39 -8.43
C GLU A 109 -15.60 13.96 -7.93
N PHE A 110 -15.62 15.07 -7.20
CA PHE A 110 -14.40 15.68 -6.68
C PHE A 110 -13.71 14.78 -5.62
N ALA A 111 -14.49 14.15 -4.73
CA ALA A 111 -13.94 13.22 -3.75
C ALA A 111 -13.35 11.97 -4.42
N GLY A 112 -14.04 11.43 -5.43
CA GLY A 112 -13.51 10.35 -6.26
C GLY A 112 -12.22 10.77 -6.96
N TRP A 113 -12.20 11.96 -7.60
CA TRP A 113 -11.01 12.53 -8.21
C TRP A 113 -9.85 12.63 -7.22
N PHE A 114 -10.10 13.22 -6.04
CA PHE A 114 -9.09 13.42 -5.00
C PHE A 114 -8.45 12.07 -4.61
N ILE A 115 -9.28 11.07 -4.29
CA ILE A 115 -8.79 9.74 -3.93
C ILE A 115 -8.04 9.09 -5.10
N GLY A 116 -8.57 9.17 -6.32
CA GLY A 116 -7.90 8.62 -7.49
C GLY A 116 -6.53 9.26 -7.74
N TRP A 117 -6.45 10.59 -7.65
CA TRP A 117 -5.22 11.36 -7.81
C TRP A 117 -4.19 11.04 -6.73
N ASP A 118 -4.66 10.86 -5.50
CA ASP A 118 -3.87 10.44 -4.35
C ASP A 118 -3.30 9.01 -4.55
N LEU A 119 -4.13 8.05 -4.95
CA LEU A 119 -3.72 6.69 -5.26
C LEU A 119 -2.64 6.60 -6.35
N LEU A 120 -2.61 7.55 -7.30
CA LEU A 120 -1.53 7.61 -8.30
C LEU A 120 -0.17 7.91 -7.65
N LEU A 121 -0.12 8.86 -6.71
CA LEU A 121 1.09 9.16 -5.96
C LEU A 121 1.46 8.02 -5.03
N GLU A 122 0.50 7.60 -4.21
CA GLU A 122 0.62 6.56 -3.21
C GLU A 122 1.23 5.28 -3.80
N TYR A 123 0.57 4.68 -4.79
CA TYR A 123 1.03 3.42 -5.37
C TYR A 123 2.36 3.56 -6.12
N THR A 124 2.63 4.72 -6.74
CA THR A 124 3.93 5.00 -7.38
C THR A 124 5.04 5.06 -6.34
N ALA A 125 4.79 5.69 -5.19
CA ALA A 125 5.73 5.76 -4.08
C ALA A 125 5.91 4.39 -3.40
N ILE A 126 4.86 3.58 -3.26
CA ILE A 126 4.95 2.18 -2.79
C ILE A 126 5.92 1.37 -3.64
N VAL A 127 5.78 1.43 -4.96
CA VAL A 127 6.68 0.73 -5.89
C VAL A 127 8.14 1.15 -5.65
N ALA A 128 8.40 2.43 -5.40
CA ALA A 128 9.74 2.92 -5.11
C ALA A 128 10.26 2.42 -3.75
N VAL A 129 9.48 2.51 -2.68
CA VAL A 129 9.83 2.01 -1.33
C VAL A 129 10.18 0.53 -1.37
N VAL A 130 9.36 -0.25 -2.09
CA VAL A 130 9.54 -1.69 -2.27
C VAL A 130 10.83 -1.99 -3.04
N ALA A 131 11.13 -1.22 -4.08
CA ALA A 131 12.36 -1.36 -4.87
C ALA A 131 13.62 -1.05 -4.04
N ILE A 132 13.59 0.01 -3.22
CA ILE A 132 14.70 0.36 -2.30
C ILE A 132 14.90 -0.77 -1.28
N GLY A 133 13.80 -1.33 -0.72
CA GLY A 133 13.90 -2.45 0.19
C GLY A 133 14.55 -3.70 -0.43
N ILE A 134 14.24 -4.01 -1.70
CA ILE A 134 14.90 -5.09 -2.44
C ILE A 134 16.38 -4.77 -2.67
N SER A 135 16.69 -3.50 -3.00
CA SER A 135 18.07 -3.05 -3.23
C SER A 135 18.95 -3.24 -1.99
N GLY A 136 18.44 -2.95 -0.78
CA GLY A 136 19.16 -3.16 0.46
C GLY A 136 19.51 -4.62 0.71
N TYR A 137 18.56 -5.54 0.54
CA TYR A 137 18.83 -6.99 0.66
C TYR A 137 19.73 -7.53 -0.45
N PHE A 138 19.59 -6.99 -1.66
CA PHE A 138 20.50 -7.34 -2.76
C PHE A 138 21.93 -6.90 -2.46
N SER A 139 22.14 -5.69 -1.97
CA SER A 139 23.45 -5.17 -1.59
C SER A 139 24.07 -6.01 -0.48
N PHE A 140 23.28 -6.42 0.52
CA PHE A 140 23.71 -7.35 1.56
C PHE A 140 24.26 -8.66 0.97
N LEU A 141 23.53 -9.30 0.05
CA LEU A 141 23.96 -10.55 -0.58
C LEU A 141 25.22 -10.38 -1.44
N VAL A 142 25.35 -9.26 -2.15
CA VAL A 142 26.52 -8.99 -2.99
C VAL A 142 27.78 -8.76 -2.15
N GLU A 143 27.66 -8.10 -1.00
CA GLU A 143 28.77 -7.96 -0.04
C GLU A 143 29.20 -9.30 0.53
N GLU A 144 28.27 -10.22 0.88
CA GLU A 144 28.58 -11.58 1.33
C GLU A 144 29.35 -12.39 0.27
N LEU A 145 29.05 -12.18 -1.02
CA LEU A 145 29.76 -12.82 -2.11
C LEU A 145 31.16 -12.19 -2.37
N GLY A 146 31.57 -11.19 -1.58
CA GLY A 146 32.86 -10.50 -1.71
C GLY A 146 32.95 -9.56 -2.90
N ALA A 147 31.84 -9.23 -3.55
CA ALA A 147 31.81 -8.28 -4.66
C ALA A 147 31.58 -6.86 -4.12
N GLY A 148 32.64 -6.04 -4.14
CA GLY A 148 32.52 -4.62 -3.79
C GLY A 148 31.79 -3.83 -4.87
N LEU A 149 30.57 -3.34 -4.55
CA LEU A 149 29.86 -2.42 -5.44
C LEU A 149 30.34 -0.98 -5.21
N PRO A 150 30.39 -0.14 -6.28
CA PRO A 150 30.73 1.27 -6.14
C PRO A 150 29.72 2.01 -5.22
N GLN A 151 30.20 2.70 -4.21
CA GLN A 151 29.34 3.35 -3.21
C GLN A 151 28.36 4.36 -3.79
N TRP A 152 28.71 5.02 -4.92
CA TRP A 152 27.84 6.02 -5.54
C TRP A 152 26.50 5.45 -6.04
N MET A 153 26.41 4.13 -6.26
CA MET A 153 25.22 3.46 -6.80
C MET A 153 24.39 2.70 -5.75
N LEU A 154 24.82 2.68 -4.49
CA LEU A 154 24.22 1.86 -3.43
C LEU A 154 23.06 2.52 -2.69
N GLY A 155 22.77 3.79 -2.91
CA GLY A 155 21.70 4.45 -2.20
C GLY A 155 21.47 5.89 -2.62
N ALA A 156 20.34 6.44 -2.17
CA ALA A 156 19.97 7.82 -2.41
C ALA A 156 20.95 8.81 -1.76
N PRO A 157 21.06 10.07 -2.24
CA PRO A 157 21.91 11.07 -1.63
C PRO A 157 21.60 11.25 -0.15
N GLY A 158 22.65 11.26 0.68
CA GLY A 158 22.52 11.44 2.14
C GLY A 158 22.19 10.18 2.95
N THR A 159 22.05 9.00 2.32
CA THR A 159 21.80 7.74 3.04
C THR A 159 23.09 7.06 3.52
N GLY A 160 24.22 7.35 2.89
CA GLY A 160 25.53 6.81 3.27
C GLY A 160 26.71 7.58 2.65
N PRO A 161 27.95 7.27 3.07
CA PRO A 161 29.15 7.93 2.52
C PRO A 161 29.29 7.65 1.03
N GLY A 162 29.31 8.71 0.22
CA GLY A 162 29.49 8.60 -1.24
C GLY A 162 28.26 8.16 -2.01
N HIS A 163 27.11 7.90 -1.39
CA HIS A 163 25.86 7.57 -2.06
C HIS A 163 25.35 8.73 -2.91
N ARG A 164 24.95 8.45 -4.16
CA ARG A 164 24.41 9.43 -5.10
C ARG A 164 23.08 8.99 -5.72
N VAL A 165 22.94 7.70 -5.95
CA VAL A 165 21.72 7.13 -6.55
C VAL A 165 21.59 5.66 -6.15
N ASP A 166 20.40 5.20 -5.81
CA ASP A 166 20.11 3.77 -5.73
C ASP A 166 19.81 3.25 -7.14
N LEU A 167 20.90 2.87 -7.83
CA LEU A 167 20.81 2.47 -9.24
C LEU A 167 20.06 1.15 -9.39
N PHE A 168 20.25 0.20 -8.45
CA PHE A 168 19.60 -1.09 -8.52
C PHE A 168 18.07 -0.95 -8.35
N ALA A 169 17.63 -0.18 -7.36
CA ALA A 169 16.21 0.09 -7.15
C ALA A 169 15.57 0.80 -8.36
N ALA A 170 16.25 1.78 -8.94
CA ALA A 170 15.77 2.50 -10.12
C ALA A 170 15.65 1.57 -11.34
N VAL A 171 16.67 0.75 -11.62
CA VAL A 171 16.65 -0.23 -12.72
C VAL A 171 15.56 -1.28 -12.49
N LEU A 172 15.37 -1.73 -11.25
CA LEU A 172 14.33 -2.69 -10.90
C LEU A 172 12.92 -2.15 -11.19
N CYS A 173 12.64 -0.87 -10.89
CA CYS A 173 11.38 -0.23 -11.25
C CYS A 173 11.11 -0.28 -12.77
N LEU A 174 12.13 0.03 -13.59
CA LEU A 174 12.01 -0.02 -15.04
C LEU A 174 11.88 -1.45 -15.57
N LEU A 175 12.59 -2.40 -14.97
CA LEU A 175 12.50 -3.82 -15.31
C LEU A 175 11.10 -4.37 -15.06
N ILE A 176 10.50 -4.06 -13.92
CA ILE A 176 9.13 -4.48 -13.61
C ILE A 176 8.12 -3.81 -14.55
N ALA A 177 8.30 -2.53 -14.87
CA ALA A 177 7.47 -1.87 -15.88
C ALA A 177 7.58 -2.55 -17.26
N TRP A 178 8.78 -2.93 -17.65
CA TRP A 178 9.01 -3.68 -18.88
C TRP A 178 8.35 -5.06 -18.87
N LEU A 179 8.50 -5.83 -17.77
CA LEU A 179 7.88 -7.14 -17.60
C LEU A 179 6.35 -7.06 -17.65
N LEU A 180 5.75 -6.08 -16.99
CA LEU A 180 4.29 -5.85 -17.06
C LEU A 180 3.83 -5.53 -18.49
N ASN A 181 4.63 -4.79 -19.25
CA ASN A 181 4.33 -4.49 -20.65
C ASN A 181 4.45 -5.70 -21.59
N LEU A 182 5.13 -6.77 -21.18
CA LEU A 182 5.12 -8.04 -21.90
C LEU A 182 3.80 -8.81 -21.76
N GLY A 183 2.90 -8.36 -20.86
CA GLY A 183 1.61 -9.01 -20.65
C GLY A 183 1.72 -10.28 -19.82
N ILE A 184 2.71 -10.39 -18.93
CA ILE A 184 2.85 -11.51 -18.01
C ILE A 184 1.63 -11.51 -17.07
N ARG A 185 0.73 -12.47 -17.29
CA ARG A 185 -0.37 -12.76 -16.37
C ARG A 185 0.23 -13.54 -15.22
N SER A 186 0.35 -12.91 -14.03
CA SER A 186 0.71 -13.65 -12.83
C SER A 186 -0.42 -14.64 -12.53
N ALA A 187 -0.12 -15.92 -12.58
CA ALA A 187 -1.10 -16.92 -12.19
C ALA A 187 -1.35 -16.77 -10.68
N ALA A 188 -2.60 -16.66 -10.24
CA ALA A 188 -2.99 -16.56 -8.82
C ALA A 188 -2.37 -17.68 -7.94
N ARG A 189 -2.06 -18.83 -8.55
CA ARG A 189 -1.33 -19.92 -7.89
C ARG A 189 0.11 -19.57 -7.54
N PHE A 190 0.81 -18.87 -8.43
CA PHE A 190 2.18 -18.43 -8.17
C PHE A 190 2.21 -17.38 -7.05
N GLU A 191 1.28 -16.45 -7.08
CA GLU A 191 1.12 -15.44 -6.02
C GLU A 191 0.86 -16.11 -4.67
N THR A 192 -0.08 -17.06 -4.58
CA THR A 192 -0.36 -17.81 -3.36
C THR A 192 0.87 -18.57 -2.84
N PHE A 193 1.65 -19.19 -3.74
CA PHE A 193 2.89 -19.88 -3.38
C PHE A 193 3.92 -18.91 -2.78
N VAL A 194 4.15 -17.76 -3.43
CA VAL A 194 5.12 -16.76 -2.93
C VAL A 194 4.66 -16.13 -1.62
N VAL A 195 3.35 -15.93 -1.44
CA VAL A 195 2.78 -15.50 -0.15
C VAL A 195 3.05 -16.54 0.94
N GLY A 196 2.90 -17.82 0.65
CA GLY A 196 3.27 -18.90 1.57
C GLY A 196 4.76 -18.85 1.94
N LEU A 197 5.63 -18.64 0.95
CA LEU A 197 7.08 -18.55 1.17
C LEU A 197 7.44 -17.37 2.08
N LYS A 198 6.92 -16.17 1.84
CA LYS A 198 7.25 -15.01 2.69
C LYS A 198 6.70 -15.11 4.10
N VAL A 199 5.53 -15.72 4.30
CA VAL A 199 5.03 -16.03 5.64
C VAL A 199 5.94 -17.03 6.34
N LEU A 200 6.41 -18.05 5.62
CA LEU A 200 7.38 -19.03 6.14
C LEU A 200 8.70 -18.34 6.57
N VAL A 201 9.20 -17.40 5.79
CA VAL A 201 10.41 -16.62 6.14
C VAL A 201 10.18 -15.82 7.42
N VAL A 202 9.03 -15.15 7.58
CA VAL A 202 8.71 -14.43 8.82
C VAL A 202 8.59 -15.38 10.01
N LEU A 203 7.94 -16.53 9.84
CA LEU A 203 7.84 -17.57 10.89
C LEU A 203 9.22 -18.14 11.24
N LEU A 204 10.11 -18.31 10.26
CA LEU A 204 11.49 -18.73 10.49
C LEU A 204 12.26 -17.70 11.30
N VAL A 205 12.13 -16.40 10.95
CA VAL A 205 12.72 -15.29 11.72
C VAL A 205 12.23 -15.35 13.17
N ILE A 206 10.94 -15.49 13.40
CA ILE A 206 10.36 -15.56 14.75
C ILE A 206 10.82 -16.83 15.48
N GLY A 207 10.67 -17.99 14.83
CA GLY A 207 10.91 -19.29 15.44
C GLY A 207 12.35 -19.55 15.83
N VAL A 208 13.31 -19.09 15.02
CA VAL A 208 14.74 -19.21 15.33
C VAL A 208 15.24 -18.03 16.15
N GLY A 209 14.83 -16.82 15.79
CA GLY A 209 15.36 -15.63 16.44
C GLY A 209 14.95 -15.49 17.92
N VAL A 210 13.82 -16.07 18.33
CA VAL A 210 13.37 -16.04 19.74
C VAL A 210 14.41 -16.66 20.69
N PHE A 211 15.19 -17.66 20.24
CA PHE A 211 16.23 -18.31 21.05
C PHE A 211 17.51 -17.48 21.17
N HIS A 212 17.65 -16.40 20.39
CA HIS A 212 18.81 -15.51 20.38
C HIS A 212 18.50 -14.12 20.96
N ILE A 213 17.36 -13.97 21.64
CA ILE A 213 16.97 -12.72 22.30
C ILE A 213 17.88 -12.44 23.49
N ASN A 214 18.49 -11.25 23.51
CA ASN A 214 19.12 -10.67 24.66
C ASN A 214 18.25 -9.54 25.21
N THR A 215 17.68 -9.73 26.39
CA THR A 215 16.76 -8.75 27.01
C THR A 215 17.44 -7.40 27.29
N GLY A 216 18.79 -7.38 27.40
CA GLY A 216 19.56 -6.14 27.52
C GLY A 216 19.39 -5.19 26.33
N ASN A 217 19.10 -5.73 25.14
CA ASN A 217 18.89 -4.93 23.93
C ASN A 217 17.61 -4.08 23.99
N TYR A 218 16.66 -4.39 24.88
CA TYR A 218 15.45 -3.60 25.06
C TYR A 218 15.66 -2.35 25.94
N HIS A 219 16.86 -2.13 26.45
CA HIS A 219 17.14 -0.96 27.30
C HIS A 219 18.07 0.05 26.60
N PRO A 220 17.69 1.35 26.54
CA PRO A 220 16.40 1.91 26.96
C PRO A 220 15.27 1.54 25.95
N PHE A 221 14.06 1.27 26.45
CA PHE A 221 12.93 0.85 25.59
C PHE A 221 12.45 1.98 24.67
N PHE A 222 12.47 3.23 25.17
CA PHE A 222 12.13 4.44 24.40
C PHE A 222 13.36 5.35 24.25
N PRO A 223 14.38 4.99 23.46
CA PRO A 223 15.62 5.79 23.36
C PRO A 223 15.39 7.16 22.74
N TYR A 224 14.36 7.29 21.90
CA TYR A 224 13.95 8.53 21.22
C TYR A 224 12.69 9.16 21.87
N GLY A 225 12.34 8.72 23.09
CA GLY A 225 11.11 9.13 23.76
C GLY A 225 9.84 8.54 23.14
N ILE A 226 8.70 8.83 23.79
CA ILE A 226 7.38 8.35 23.31
C ILE A 226 7.03 8.96 21.95
N GLY A 227 7.42 10.22 21.71
CA GLY A 227 7.24 10.89 20.42
C GLY A 227 7.92 10.15 19.27
N GLY A 228 9.10 9.56 19.51
CA GLY A 228 9.80 8.71 18.55
C GLY A 228 9.00 7.48 18.14
N ALA A 229 8.32 6.82 19.09
CA ALA A 229 7.46 5.69 18.79
C ALA A 229 6.25 6.10 17.91
N PHE A 230 5.67 7.29 18.11
CA PHE A 230 4.57 7.80 17.29
C PHE A 230 5.04 8.24 15.89
N THR A 231 6.21 8.87 15.80
CA THR A 231 6.85 9.14 14.50
C THR A 231 7.14 7.83 13.76
N GLY A 232 7.63 6.83 14.49
CA GLY A 232 7.78 5.47 13.98
C GLY A 232 6.46 4.88 13.49
N ALA A 233 5.37 5.04 14.25
CA ALA A 233 4.04 4.56 13.85
C ALA A 233 3.57 5.20 12.55
N ALA A 234 3.76 6.52 12.39
CA ALA A 234 3.44 7.22 11.16
C ALA A 234 4.29 6.73 9.97
N THR A 235 5.55 6.32 10.22
CA THR A 235 6.43 5.79 9.17
C THR A 235 6.08 4.35 8.80
N VAL A 236 5.86 3.46 9.79
CA VAL A 236 5.51 2.05 9.52
C VAL A 236 4.06 1.85 9.11
N PHE A 237 3.24 2.91 9.07
CA PHE A 237 1.83 2.79 8.69
C PHE A 237 1.67 2.14 7.31
N PHE A 238 2.58 2.41 6.39
CA PHE A 238 2.73 1.70 5.12
C PHE A 238 2.73 0.17 5.25
N ALA A 239 3.31 -0.37 6.32
CA ALA A 239 3.41 -1.80 6.51
C ALA A 239 2.08 -2.47 6.85
N VAL A 240 1.13 -1.76 7.43
CA VAL A 240 -0.17 -2.28 7.90
C VAL A 240 -1.30 -2.01 6.93
N PHE A 241 -0.96 -1.58 5.72
CA PHE A 241 -1.82 -1.33 4.58
C PHE A 241 -1.61 -2.42 3.52
N GLY A 242 -2.48 -2.50 2.51
CA GLY A 242 -2.37 -3.49 1.42
C GLY A 242 -3.58 -4.41 1.28
N TYR A 243 -4.49 -4.41 2.26
CA TYR A 243 -5.76 -5.12 2.15
C TYR A 243 -6.72 -4.48 1.12
N ASP A 244 -6.49 -3.24 0.73
CA ASP A 244 -7.20 -2.56 -0.36
C ASP A 244 -6.85 -3.18 -1.73
N ALA A 245 -5.60 -3.59 -1.93
CA ALA A 245 -5.17 -4.31 -3.13
C ALA A 245 -5.98 -5.60 -3.31
N MET A 246 -6.35 -6.28 -2.22
CA MET A 246 -7.25 -7.42 -2.25
C MET A 246 -8.64 -7.06 -2.80
N SER A 247 -9.12 -5.82 -2.58
CA SER A 247 -10.42 -5.37 -3.09
C SER A 247 -10.50 -5.41 -4.62
N THR A 248 -9.36 -5.31 -5.31
CA THR A 248 -9.28 -5.45 -6.77
C THR A 248 -9.59 -6.86 -7.26
N ALA A 249 -9.44 -7.89 -6.39
CA ALA A 249 -9.78 -9.28 -6.67
C ALA A 249 -11.23 -9.63 -6.30
N ALA A 250 -12.06 -8.66 -5.91
CA ALA A 250 -13.44 -8.90 -5.49
C ALA A 250 -14.28 -9.58 -6.58
N GLU A 251 -14.07 -9.24 -7.86
CA GLU A 251 -14.81 -9.80 -8.99
C GLU A 251 -14.47 -11.27 -9.25
N GLU A 252 -13.31 -11.74 -8.81
CA GLU A 252 -12.86 -13.14 -8.92
C GLU A 252 -13.31 -14.00 -7.73
N SER A 253 -13.95 -13.41 -6.72
CA SER A 253 -14.44 -14.12 -5.54
C SER A 253 -15.74 -14.87 -5.82
N LYS A 254 -15.85 -16.10 -5.27
CA LYS A 254 -17.08 -16.91 -5.32
C LYS A 254 -18.27 -16.26 -4.60
N ASP A 255 -18.01 -15.59 -3.48
CA ASP A 255 -18.98 -14.83 -2.69
C ASP A 255 -18.29 -13.58 -2.10
N ALA A 256 -18.06 -12.59 -2.96
CA ALA A 256 -17.32 -11.40 -2.60
C ALA A 256 -17.95 -10.64 -1.43
N GLN A 257 -19.27 -10.53 -1.41
CA GLN A 257 -19.99 -9.79 -0.36
C GLN A 257 -19.75 -10.37 1.05
N ARG A 258 -19.56 -11.68 1.19
CA ARG A 258 -19.30 -12.34 2.47
C ARG A 258 -17.83 -12.59 2.75
N HIS A 259 -17.05 -12.90 1.69
CA HIS A 259 -15.65 -13.27 1.85
C HIS A 259 -14.75 -12.06 2.03
N MET A 260 -14.97 -10.96 1.28
CA MET A 260 -14.11 -9.77 1.33
C MET A 260 -14.02 -9.15 2.73
N PRO A 261 -15.13 -8.89 3.45
CA PRO A 261 -15.05 -8.32 4.80
C PRO A 261 -14.21 -9.17 5.75
N LYS A 262 -14.43 -10.50 5.73
CA LYS A 262 -13.70 -11.44 6.60
C LYS A 262 -12.21 -11.51 6.23
N ALA A 263 -11.91 -11.55 4.93
CA ALA A 263 -10.54 -11.63 4.44
C ALA A 263 -9.74 -10.37 4.81
N ILE A 264 -10.34 -9.17 4.74
CA ILE A 264 -9.73 -7.91 5.19
C ILE A 264 -9.33 -8.01 6.67
N VAL A 265 -10.26 -8.40 7.53
CA VAL A 265 -10.00 -8.50 8.98
C VAL A 265 -8.95 -9.58 9.28
N TYR A 266 -9.09 -10.77 8.69
CA TYR A 266 -8.16 -11.88 8.95
C TYR A 266 -6.75 -11.55 8.47
N SER A 267 -6.59 -10.95 7.28
CA SER A 267 -5.27 -10.59 6.76
C SER A 267 -4.57 -9.56 7.65
N LEU A 268 -5.30 -8.55 8.14
CA LEU A 268 -4.74 -7.55 9.05
C LEU A 268 -4.32 -8.18 10.39
N VAL A 269 -5.19 -9.00 11.01
CA VAL A 269 -4.88 -9.64 12.29
C VAL A 269 -3.65 -10.55 12.17
N ILE A 270 -3.60 -11.41 11.13
CA ILE A 270 -2.45 -12.30 10.89
C ILE A 270 -1.17 -11.48 10.73
N ALA A 271 -1.20 -10.44 9.89
CA ALA A 271 -0.03 -9.59 9.67
C ALA A 271 0.43 -8.89 10.95
N MET A 272 -0.50 -8.35 11.74
CA MET A 272 -0.17 -7.65 12.99
C MET A 272 0.49 -8.56 14.03
N VAL A 273 -0.01 -9.79 14.19
CA VAL A 273 0.60 -10.77 15.10
C VAL A 273 2.03 -11.10 14.66
N LEU A 274 2.23 -11.34 13.36
CA LEU A 274 3.55 -11.63 12.82
C LEU A 274 4.50 -10.44 12.96
N TYR A 275 4.03 -9.21 12.75
CA TYR A 275 4.84 -8.00 12.82
C TYR A 275 5.32 -7.70 14.23
N VAL A 276 4.43 -7.76 15.20
CA VAL A 276 4.80 -7.53 16.60
C VAL A 276 5.83 -8.57 17.06
N ALA A 277 5.59 -9.84 16.73
CA ALA A 277 6.54 -10.91 17.07
C ALA A 277 7.89 -10.74 16.37
N ALA A 278 7.90 -10.41 15.07
CA ALA A 278 9.14 -10.19 14.32
C ALA A 278 9.92 -8.97 14.82
N CYS A 279 9.24 -7.85 15.14
CA CYS A 279 9.89 -6.67 15.70
C CYS A 279 10.49 -6.94 17.09
N LEU A 280 9.79 -7.71 17.93
CA LEU A 280 10.30 -8.14 19.23
C LEU A 280 11.57 -8.95 19.06
N VAL A 281 11.59 -9.90 18.15
CA VAL A 281 12.77 -10.70 17.85
C VAL A 281 13.89 -9.84 17.30
N LEU A 282 13.63 -8.99 16.30
CA LEU A 282 14.65 -8.13 15.68
C LEU A 282 15.38 -7.27 16.71
N THR A 283 14.63 -6.54 17.53
CA THR A 283 15.21 -5.65 18.55
C THR A 283 15.75 -6.37 19.77
N GLY A 284 15.36 -7.62 19.98
CA GLY A 284 15.94 -8.50 21.01
C GLY A 284 17.27 -9.14 20.59
N MET A 285 17.41 -9.51 19.30
CA MET A 285 18.63 -10.12 18.78
C MET A 285 19.79 -9.11 18.67
N GLN A 286 19.51 -7.89 18.23
CA GLN A 286 20.53 -6.88 17.97
C GLN A 286 20.16 -5.54 18.60
N ASN A 287 21.17 -4.83 19.12
CA ASN A 287 20.93 -3.46 19.62
C ASN A 287 20.47 -2.56 18.48
N TYR A 288 19.43 -1.77 18.72
CA TYR A 288 18.78 -0.93 17.71
C TYR A 288 19.74 -0.01 16.95
N LYS A 289 20.84 0.45 17.56
CA LYS A 289 21.86 1.31 16.92
C LYS A 289 22.63 0.61 15.80
N HIS A 290 22.70 -0.72 15.84
CA HIS A 290 23.44 -1.53 14.88
C HIS A 290 22.53 -2.26 13.90
N ILE A 291 21.20 -2.18 14.07
CA ILE A 291 20.25 -2.75 13.10
C ILE A 291 20.39 -1.97 11.78
N ASP A 292 20.65 -2.70 10.72
CA ASP A 292 20.69 -2.11 9.39
C ASP A 292 19.30 -1.59 8.97
N LYS A 293 19.27 -0.47 8.27
CA LYS A 293 18.03 0.22 7.92
C LYS A 293 17.23 -0.50 6.85
N GLU A 294 17.87 -1.23 5.95
CA GLU A 294 17.24 -1.82 4.77
C GLU A 294 17.20 -3.34 4.81
N SER A 295 18.23 -3.97 5.41
CA SER A 295 18.36 -5.43 5.55
C SER A 295 18.39 -5.90 7.01
N GLY A 296 17.70 -5.21 7.90
CA GLY A 296 17.80 -5.36 9.36
C GLY A 296 17.66 -6.79 9.87
N PHE A 297 16.79 -7.62 9.31
CA PHE A 297 16.65 -9.01 9.74
C PHE A 297 17.88 -9.86 9.39
N SER A 298 18.42 -9.73 8.18
CA SER A 298 19.60 -10.48 7.76
C SER A 298 20.82 -10.10 8.61
N THR A 299 21.04 -8.80 8.84
CA THR A 299 22.13 -8.32 9.71
C THR A 299 21.98 -8.76 11.16
N ALA A 300 20.75 -8.82 11.69
CA ALA A 300 20.50 -9.32 13.04
C ALA A 300 20.87 -10.81 13.17
N PHE A 301 20.51 -11.65 12.20
CA PHE A 301 20.88 -13.06 12.19
C PHE A 301 22.38 -13.27 12.02
N LYS A 302 23.03 -12.48 11.18
CA LYS A 302 24.48 -12.47 11.02
C LYS A 302 25.20 -12.09 12.33
N SER A 303 24.67 -11.11 13.07
CA SER A 303 25.27 -10.66 14.33
C SER A 303 25.32 -11.73 15.42
N VAL A 304 24.52 -12.79 15.30
CA VAL A 304 24.52 -13.96 16.22
C VAL A 304 25.15 -15.19 15.61
N GLY A 305 25.88 -15.06 14.49
CA GLY A 305 26.65 -16.16 13.86
C GLY A 305 25.79 -17.11 13.02
N LEU A 306 24.61 -16.70 12.58
CA LEU A 306 23.71 -17.51 11.76
C LEU A 306 23.75 -17.06 10.29
N ASP A 307 24.96 -17.04 9.68
CA ASP A 307 25.21 -16.47 8.36
C ASP A 307 24.36 -17.12 7.26
N ALA A 308 24.34 -18.45 7.17
CA ALA A 308 23.54 -19.16 6.17
C ALA A 308 22.03 -18.84 6.27
N LEU A 309 21.55 -18.59 7.49
CA LEU A 309 20.16 -18.24 7.72
C LEU A 309 19.87 -16.77 7.35
N ALA A 310 20.86 -15.88 7.57
CA ALA A 310 20.81 -14.50 7.12
C ALA A 310 20.64 -14.41 5.59
N ASP A 311 21.37 -15.24 4.82
CA ASP A 311 21.27 -15.33 3.37
C ASP A 311 19.90 -15.85 2.92
N VAL A 312 19.38 -16.90 3.57
CA VAL A 312 18.05 -17.45 3.30
C VAL A 312 16.98 -16.39 3.55
N ILE A 313 17.10 -15.61 4.64
CA ILE A 313 16.17 -14.52 4.94
C ILE A 313 16.27 -13.42 3.89
N ALA A 314 17.46 -13.04 3.44
CA ALA A 314 17.66 -12.03 2.41
C ALA A 314 17.01 -12.44 1.09
N VAL A 315 17.27 -13.66 0.61
CA VAL A 315 16.64 -14.17 -0.62
C VAL A 315 15.12 -14.25 -0.48
N GLY A 316 14.64 -14.76 0.66
CA GLY A 316 13.20 -14.86 0.94
C GLY A 316 12.52 -13.50 1.00
N ALA A 317 13.19 -12.49 1.59
CA ALA A 317 12.71 -11.10 1.62
C ALA A 317 12.63 -10.53 0.20
N ILE A 318 13.68 -10.66 -0.63
CA ILE A 318 13.68 -10.18 -2.02
C ILE A 318 12.49 -10.76 -2.79
N ILE A 319 12.33 -12.08 -2.76
CA ILE A 319 11.23 -12.77 -3.48
C ILE A 319 9.86 -12.31 -2.94
N GLY A 320 9.73 -12.24 -1.61
CA GLY A 320 8.49 -11.83 -0.96
C GLY A 320 8.11 -10.38 -1.26
N ILE A 321 9.08 -9.47 -1.25
CA ILE A 321 8.87 -8.05 -1.50
C ILE A 321 8.57 -7.80 -2.99
N LEU A 322 9.18 -8.55 -3.90
CA LEU A 322 9.00 -8.40 -5.35
C LEU A 322 7.54 -8.54 -5.80
N THR A 323 6.78 -9.45 -5.18
CA THR A 323 5.36 -9.63 -5.52
C THR A 323 4.52 -8.40 -5.18
N VAL A 324 4.84 -7.72 -4.09
CA VAL A 324 4.18 -6.47 -3.70
C VAL A 324 4.41 -5.39 -4.74
N MET A 325 5.65 -5.29 -5.26
CA MET A 325 6.01 -4.34 -6.30
C MET A 325 5.17 -4.55 -7.58
N PHE A 326 5.01 -5.80 -8.02
CA PHE A 326 4.14 -6.15 -9.15
C PHE A 326 2.69 -5.74 -8.91
N THR A 327 2.16 -6.09 -7.74
CA THR A 327 0.76 -5.82 -7.37
C THR A 327 0.44 -4.33 -7.39
N PHE A 328 1.28 -3.51 -6.76
CA PHE A 328 1.04 -2.06 -6.71
C PHE A 328 1.32 -1.35 -8.04
N MET A 329 2.34 -1.77 -8.79
CA MET A 329 2.57 -1.21 -10.13
C MET A 329 1.42 -1.55 -11.08
N LEU A 330 0.87 -2.75 -11.00
CA LEU A 330 -0.33 -3.12 -11.75
C LEU A 330 -1.55 -2.32 -11.26
N GLY A 331 -1.70 -2.15 -9.94
CA GLY A 331 -2.77 -1.39 -9.31
C GLY A 331 -2.84 0.05 -9.79
N VAL A 332 -1.73 0.79 -9.74
CA VAL A 332 -1.67 2.19 -10.18
C VAL A 332 -2.02 2.34 -11.66
N THR A 333 -1.56 1.41 -12.49
CA THR A 333 -1.88 1.46 -13.92
C THR A 333 -3.38 1.25 -14.18
N ARG A 334 -4.05 0.41 -13.38
CA ARG A 334 -5.51 0.19 -13.44
C ARG A 334 -6.30 1.39 -12.94
N VAL A 335 -5.88 2.01 -11.83
CA VAL A 335 -6.51 3.24 -11.32
C VAL A 335 -6.40 4.36 -12.36
N TRP A 336 -5.20 4.56 -12.92
CA TRP A 336 -4.98 5.58 -13.95
C TRP A 336 -5.85 5.32 -15.20
N PHE A 337 -5.90 4.07 -15.63
CA PHE A 337 -6.75 3.64 -16.76
C PHE A 337 -8.24 3.91 -16.47
N ALA A 338 -8.74 3.55 -15.28
CA ALA A 338 -10.13 3.77 -14.87
C ALA A 338 -10.50 5.26 -14.84
N MET A 339 -9.65 6.10 -14.24
CA MET A 339 -9.83 7.56 -14.24
C MET A 339 -9.87 8.14 -15.66
N SER A 340 -9.04 7.62 -16.55
CA SER A 340 -9.00 8.07 -17.96
C SER A 340 -10.23 7.60 -18.73
N ARG A 341 -10.76 6.43 -18.43
CA ARG A 341 -12.02 5.91 -18.99
C ARG A 341 -13.22 6.72 -18.53
N ASP A 342 -13.24 7.11 -17.25
CA ASP A 342 -14.27 7.97 -16.68
C ASP A 342 -14.17 9.45 -17.16
N GLY A 343 -13.15 9.77 -18.00
CA GLY A 343 -12.94 11.10 -18.56
C GLY A 343 -12.30 12.10 -17.59
N LEU A 344 -11.89 11.63 -16.43
CA LEU A 344 -11.21 12.44 -15.41
C LEU A 344 -9.75 12.72 -15.79
N LEU A 345 -9.10 11.83 -16.55
CA LEU A 345 -7.78 12.03 -17.14
C LEU A 345 -7.87 11.94 -18.66
N PRO A 346 -6.87 12.44 -19.40
CA PRO A 346 -6.88 12.39 -20.86
C PRO A 346 -7.10 10.98 -21.39
N ARG A 347 -8.04 10.81 -22.31
CA ARG A 347 -8.38 9.52 -22.95
C ARG A 347 -7.18 8.86 -23.65
N TRP A 348 -6.12 9.61 -23.92
CA TRP A 348 -4.86 9.09 -24.43
C TRP A 348 -4.23 8.03 -23.53
N PHE A 349 -4.42 8.14 -22.21
CA PHE A 349 -3.96 7.17 -21.22
C PHE A 349 -4.84 5.91 -21.15
N ALA A 350 -6.08 5.98 -21.61
CA ALA A 350 -6.98 4.82 -21.67
C ALA A 350 -6.71 3.89 -22.87
N LYS A 351 -5.71 4.18 -23.72
CA LYS A 351 -5.35 3.32 -24.84
C LYS A 351 -4.50 2.15 -24.36
N THR A 352 -4.99 0.93 -24.62
CA THR A 352 -4.28 -0.32 -24.37
C THR A 352 -3.49 -0.78 -25.59
N HIS A 353 -2.49 -1.63 -25.38
CA HIS A 353 -1.75 -2.25 -26.47
C HIS A 353 -2.66 -3.22 -27.25
N PRO A 354 -2.67 -3.19 -28.59
CA PRO A 354 -3.65 -3.96 -29.39
C PRO A 354 -3.64 -5.47 -29.14
N THR A 355 -2.46 -6.05 -28.92
CA THR A 355 -2.31 -7.51 -28.75
C THR A 355 -2.17 -7.95 -27.29
N ARG A 356 -1.62 -7.10 -26.43
CA ARG A 356 -1.29 -7.46 -25.04
C ARG A 356 -2.34 -6.95 -24.04
N HIS A 357 -3.25 -6.08 -24.46
CA HIS A 357 -4.33 -5.47 -23.66
C HIS A 357 -3.87 -4.79 -22.36
N VAL A 358 -2.61 -4.31 -22.31
CA VAL A 358 -2.02 -3.57 -21.18
C VAL A 358 -1.90 -2.08 -21.49
N PRO A 359 -2.06 -1.18 -20.50
CA PRO A 359 -1.91 0.27 -20.70
C PRO A 359 -0.42 0.67 -20.71
N THR A 360 0.29 0.29 -21.77
CA THR A 360 1.76 0.39 -21.91
C THR A 360 2.32 1.77 -21.57
N ARG A 361 1.63 2.85 -22.00
CA ARG A 361 2.08 4.23 -21.76
C ARG A 361 2.11 4.59 -20.29
N VAL A 362 1.03 4.26 -19.59
CA VAL A 362 0.89 4.51 -18.14
C VAL A 362 1.91 3.69 -17.37
N THR A 363 2.10 2.43 -17.74
CA THR A 363 3.07 1.55 -17.10
C THR A 363 4.49 2.10 -17.17
N TRP A 364 4.92 2.65 -18.33
CA TRP A 364 6.23 3.29 -18.45
C TRP A 364 6.34 4.59 -17.67
N ILE A 365 5.29 5.42 -17.64
CA ILE A 365 5.28 6.66 -16.87
C ILE A 365 5.43 6.36 -15.37
N VAL A 366 4.65 5.41 -14.87
CA VAL A 366 4.73 4.98 -13.47
C VAL A 366 6.10 4.37 -13.17
N GLY A 367 6.59 3.47 -14.04
CA GLY A 367 7.91 2.87 -13.87
C GLY A 367 9.03 3.90 -13.80
N ALA A 368 9.01 4.90 -14.67
CA ALA A 368 9.98 5.99 -14.68
C ALA A 368 9.85 6.88 -13.43
N ALA A 369 8.62 7.25 -13.04
CA ALA A 369 8.39 8.04 -11.84
C ALA A 369 8.86 7.29 -10.57
N SER A 370 8.52 6.01 -10.44
CA SER A 370 8.99 5.16 -9.34
C SER A 370 10.50 5.01 -9.34
N ALA A 371 11.14 4.89 -10.51
CA ALA A 371 12.60 4.80 -10.64
C ALA A 371 13.30 6.08 -10.16
N VAL A 372 12.75 7.26 -10.48
CA VAL A 372 13.27 8.54 -9.98
C VAL A 372 13.13 8.63 -8.46
N ILE A 373 11.96 8.27 -7.92
CA ILE A 373 11.76 8.27 -6.46
C ILE A 373 12.74 7.28 -5.81
N ALA A 374 12.80 6.04 -6.30
CA ALA A 374 13.65 4.99 -5.72
C ALA A 374 15.14 5.34 -5.80
N GLY A 375 15.60 5.97 -6.90
CA GLY A 375 16.99 6.33 -7.07
C GLY A 375 17.46 7.48 -6.19
N PHE A 376 16.59 8.45 -5.88
CA PHE A 376 17.02 9.72 -5.29
C PHE A 376 16.38 10.07 -3.95
N VAL A 377 15.37 9.33 -3.50
CA VAL A 377 14.66 9.61 -2.24
C VAL A 377 14.98 8.52 -1.22
N PRO A 378 15.40 8.89 0.01
CA PRO A 378 15.60 7.92 1.09
C PRO A 378 14.32 7.15 1.40
N ILE A 379 14.44 5.85 1.74
CA ILE A 379 13.29 4.96 1.95
C ILE A 379 12.27 5.49 2.97
N GLY A 380 12.75 6.09 4.07
CA GLY A 380 11.87 6.66 5.10
C GLY A 380 11.05 7.85 4.59
N GLU A 381 11.62 8.70 3.74
CA GLU A 381 10.91 9.83 3.13
C GLU A 381 9.90 9.37 2.07
N ALA A 382 10.27 8.39 1.26
CA ALA A 382 9.37 7.78 0.29
C ALA A 382 8.18 7.09 0.97
N ALA A 383 8.43 6.37 2.08
CA ALA A 383 7.38 5.75 2.89
C ALA A 383 6.44 6.79 3.52
N GLN A 384 6.96 7.92 4.03
CA GLN A 384 6.12 8.99 4.56
C GLN A 384 5.24 9.64 3.48
N LEU A 385 5.76 9.80 2.26
CA LEU A 385 4.98 10.32 1.14
C LEU A 385 3.82 9.39 0.76
N THR A 386 4.04 8.08 0.84
CA THR A 386 2.98 7.08 0.68
C THR A 386 1.95 7.20 1.81
N ASN A 387 2.42 7.29 3.05
CA ASN A 387 1.56 7.25 4.22
C ASN A 387 0.59 8.43 4.32
N ILE A 388 0.98 9.62 3.87
CA ILE A 388 0.06 10.77 3.91
C ILE A 388 -1.15 10.52 3.01
N GLY A 389 -0.96 9.90 1.84
CA GLY A 389 -2.04 9.50 0.94
C GLY A 389 -2.93 8.44 1.58
N ILE A 390 -2.36 7.33 2.05
CA ILE A 390 -3.11 6.25 2.70
C ILE A 390 -3.96 6.77 3.87
N LEU A 391 -3.37 7.58 4.74
CA LEU A 391 -4.07 8.12 5.91
C LEU A 391 -5.22 9.04 5.51
N LEU A 392 -5.05 9.86 4.47
CA LEU A 392 -6.13 10.69 3.93
C LEU A 392 -7.23 9.87 3.27
N ALA A 393 -6.88 8.83 2.50
CA ALA A 393 -7.86 7.90 1.96
C ALA A 393 -8.68 7.22 3.08
N PHE A 394 -8.03 6.87 4.20
CA PHE A 394 -8.71 6.31 5.35
C PHE A 394 -9.65 7.30 6.05
N VAL A 395 -9.24 8.56 6.18
CA VAL A 395 -10.16 9.63 6.66
C VAL A 395 -11.41 9.68 5.79
N VAL A 396 -11.25 9.66 4.46
CA VAL A 396 -12.38 9.72 3.53
C VAL A 396 -13.25 8.49 3.62
N VAL A 397 -12.67 7.28 3.64
CA VAL A 397 -13.43 6.02 3.71
C VAL A 397 -14.19 5.92 5.03
N CYS A 398 -13.56 6.22 6.17
CA CYS A 398 -14.23 6.21 7.46
C CYS A 398 -15.36 7.23 7.55
N ALA A 399 -15.13 8.45 7.07
CA ALA A 399 -16.17 9.48 7.00
C ALA A 399 -17.33 9.08 6.07
N ALA A 400 -16.99 8.48 4.92
CA ALA A 400 -18.01 8.03 3.96
C ALA A 400 -18.91 6.93 4.54
N VAL A 401 -18.38 5.97 5.33
CA VAL A 401 -19.20 4.96 6.02
C VAL A 401 -20.17 5.63 6.99
N ILE A 402 -19.72 6.61 7.77
CA ILE A 402 -20.58 7.37 8.67
C ILE A 402 -21.72 8.04 7.88
N VAL A 403 -21.36 8.82 6.85
CA VAL A 403 -22.33 9.53 6.02
C VAL A 403 -23.34 8.57 5.37
N LEU A 404 -22.86 7.46 4.81
CA LEU A 404 -23.72 6.48 4.16
C LEU A 404 -24.66 5.79 5.13
N ARG A 405 -24.22 5.53 6.36
CA ARG A 405 -25.04 4.90 7.39
C ARG A 405 -26.22 5.77 7.81
N TYR A 406 -26.03 7.09 7.88
CA TYR A 406 -27.10 8.04 8.21
C TYR A 406 -27.97 8.43 7.03
N ARG A 407 -27.41 8.51 5.81
CA ARG A 407 -28.17 8.90 4.60
C ARG A 407 -28.94 7.77 3.95
N GLN A 408 -28.42 6.55 4.03
CA GLN A 408 -28.99 5.36 3.38
C GLN A 408 -28.96 4.16 4.33
N PRO A 409 -29.74 4.19 5.43
CA PRO A 409 -29.76 3.11 6.44
C PRO A 409 -30.31 1.80 5.86
N GLU A 410 -31.18 1.87 4.84
CA GLU A 410 -31.87 0.73 4.23
C GLU A 410 -31.01 -0.09 3.27
N LEU A 411 -29.81 0.39 2.90
CA LEU A 411 -28.95 -0.38 2.00
C LEU A 411 -28.56 -1.72 2.63
N PRO A 412 -28.65 -2.84 1.87
CA PRO A 412 -28.27 -4.16 2.35
C PRO A 412 -26.78 -4.19 2.65
N ARG A 413 -26.42 -4.67 3.86
CA ARG A 413 -25.03 -4.78 4.31
C ARG A 413 -24.78 -6.19 4.81
N THR A 414 -23.83 -6.88 4.17
CA THR A 414 -23.39 -8.21 4.61
C THR A 414 -22.45 -8.15 5.80
N PHE A 415 -21.74 -7.03 5.94
CA PHE A 415 -20.93 -6.70 7.10
C PHE A 415 -21.29 -5.29 7.58
N ARG A 416 -21.37 -5.13 8.91
CA ARG A 416 -21.63 -3.84 9.55
C ARG A 416 -20.45 -3.52 10.46
N THR A 417 -19.80 -2.40 10.25
CA THR A 417 -18.76 -1.90 11.14
C THR A 417 -19.26 -1.84 12.58
N PRO A 418 -18.62 -2.55 13.52
CA PRO A 418 -19.04 -2.55 14.92
C PRO A 418 -18.85 -1.16 15.54
N GLY A 419 -19.60 -0.88 16.62
CA GLY A 419 -19.43 0.36 17.39
C GLY A 419 -19.65 1.66 16.61
N MET A 420 -20.59 1.68 15.65
CA MET A 420 -20.96 2.90 14.93
C MET A 420 -21.55 3.97 15.86
N PRO A 421 -21.20 5.26 15.71
CA PRO A 421 -20.20 5.83 14.77
C PRO A 421 -18.77 5.85 15.34
N VAL A 422 -18.54 5.30 16.52
CA VAL A 422 -17.30 5.48 17.30
C VAL A 422 -16.07 4.91 16.54
N VAL A 423 -16.15 3.67 16.05
CA VAL A 423 -15.00 3.02 15.39
C VAL A 423 -14.57 3.75 14.12
N PRO A 424 -15.45 4.11 13.17
CA PRO A 424 -15.03 4.93 12.03
C PRO A 424 -14.56 6.33 12.44
N ALA A 425 -15.16 6.96 13.47
CA ALA A 425 -14.70 8.27 13.97
C ALA A 425 -13.28 8.17 14.56
N LEU A 426 -12.99 7.09 15.30
CA LEU A 426 -11.61 6.81 15.76
C LEU A 426 -10.67 6.59 14.57
N GLY A 427 -11.11 5.93 13.51
CA GLY A 427 -10.33 5.78 12.28
C GLY A 427 -9.96 7.13 11.67
N VAL A 428 -10.90 8.08 11.60
CA VAL A 428 -10.65 9.47 11.19
C VAL A 428 -9.65 10.15 12.12
N LEU A 429 -9.89 10.09 13.43
CA LEU A 429 -9.07 10.77 14.43
C LEU A 429 -7.64 10.21 14.47
N PHE A 430 -7.46 8.90 14.47
CA PHE A 430 -6.15 8.27 14.44
C PHE A 430 -5.40 8.57 13.15
N SER A 431 -6.08 8.56 12.02
CA SER A 431 -5.45 8.91 10.74
C SER A 431 -4.98 10.36 10.73
N ILE A 432 -5.81 11.32 11.12
CA ILE A 432 -5.43 12.74 11.23
C ILE A 432 -4.30 12.91 12.25
N TRP A 433 -4.38 12.22 13.38
CA TRP A 433 -3.35 12.30 14.42
C TRP A 433 -2.00 11.76 13.91
N LEU A 434 -1.96 10.61 13.25
CA LEU A 434 -0.72 10.06 12.68
C LEU A 434 -0.12 10.97 11.61
N ILE A 435 -0.94 11.63 10.79
CA ILE A 435 -0.48 12.60 9.79
C ILE A 435 0.32 13.74 10.45
N THR A 436 -0.02 14.16 11.69
CA THR A 436 0.70 15.23 12.39
C THR A 436 2.14 14.87 12.77
N PHE A 437 2.49 13.58 12.80
CA PHE A 437 3.86 13.10 13.06
C PHE A 437 4.72 12.94 11.81
N LEU A 438 4.13 13.14 10.62
CA LEU A 438 4.89 13.15 9.39
C LEU A 438 5.75 14.41 9.29
N GLN A 439 6.90 14.30 8.67
CA GLN A 439 7.82 15.41 8.45
C GLN A 439 7.15 16.52 7.64
N TRP A 440 7.46 17.80 7.96
CA TRP A 440 6.87 18.95 7.28
C TRP A 440 7.14 18.96 5.76
N GLN A 441 8.28 18.40 5.33
CA GLN A 441 8.62 18.27 3.91
C GLN A 441 7.60 17.36 3.17
N THR A 442 7.09 16.34 3.85
CA THR A 442 6.05 15.45 3.30
C THR A 442 4.76 16.21 3.05
N TRP A 443 4.37 17.09 3.98
CA TRP A 443 3.21 17.96 3.82
C TRP A 443 3.35 18.89 2.62
N VAL A 444 4.53 19.50 2.44
CA VAL A 444 4.80 20.39 1.30
C VAL A 444 4.74 19.62 -0.02
N ARG A 445 5.39 18.46 -0.10
CA ARG A 445 5.37 17.60 -1.30
C ARG A 445 3.94 17.19 -1.65
N PHE A 446 3.17 16.78 -0.66
CA PHE A 446 1.78 16.39 -0.84
C PHE A 446 0.89 17.58 -1.25
N ALA A 447 1.07 18.75 -0.61
CA ALA A 447 0.33 19.96 -0.98
C ALA A 447 0.60 20.37 -2.44
N VAL A 448 1.85 20.31 -2.88
CA VAL A 448 2.21 20.58 -4.28
C VAL A 448 1.53 19.59 -5.21
N TRP A 449 1.55 18.27 -4.88
CA TRP A 449 0.86 17.25 -5.65
C TRP A 449 -0.64 17.49 -5.73
N PHE A 450 -1.26 17.82 -4.59
CA PHE A 450 -2.67 18.13 -4.51
C PHE A 450 -3.06 19.36 -5.33
N LEU A 451 -2.26 20.44 -5.26
CA LEU A 451 -2.47 21.65 -6.06
C LEU A 451 -2.40 21.36 -7.56
N ILE A 452 -1.42 20.55 -7.99
CA ILE A 452 -1.34 20.08 -9.39
C ILE A 452 -2.62 19.32 -9.74
N GLY A 453 -3.08 18.42 -8.87
CA GLY A 453 -4.34 17.70 -9.04
C GLY A 453 -5.56 18.62 -9.18
N CYS A 454 -5.66 19.65 -8.34
CA CYS A 454 -6.72 20.65 -8.45
C CYS A 454 -6.69 21.39 -9.80
N VAL A 455 -5.50 21.79 -10.26
CA VAL A 455 -5.35 22.44 -11.58
C VAL A 455 -5.79 21.50 -12.70
N VAL A 456 -5.41 20.22 -12.65
CA VAL A 456 -5.85 19.21 -13.63
C VAL A 456 -7.35 18.98 -13.55
N TYR A 457 -7.91 18.88 -12.33
CA TYR A 457 -9.36 18.68 -12.16
C TYR A 457 -10.18 19.84 -12.74
N PHE A 458 -9.93 21.06 -12.29
CA PHE A 458 -10.73 22.23 -12.72
C PHE A 458 -10.42 22.66 -14.17
N GLY A 459 -9.16 22.45 -14.62
CA GLY A 459 -8.76 22.76 -16.00
C GLY A 459 -9.24 21.75 -17.03
N TYR A 460 -9.33 20.47 -16.67
CA TYR A 460 -9.63 19.39 -17.62
C TYR A 460 -10.84 18.55 -17.20
N SER A 461 -10.77 17.88 -16.01
CA SER A 461 -11.66 16.79 -15.62
C SER A 461 -13.11 17.27 -15.42
N TYR A 462 -13.29 18.39 -14.75
CA TYR A 462 -14.60 18.97 -14.43
C TYR A 462 -15.51 19.17 -15.65
N ARG A 463 -14.92 19.47 -16.81
CA ARG A 463 -15.66 19.71 -18.08
C ARG A 463 -15.76 18.46 -18.96
N ARG A 464 -14.92 17.44 -18.76
CA ARG A 464 -14.77 16.28 -19.65
C ARG A 464 -15.13 14.95 -19.01
N SER A 465 -15.52 14.95 -17.74
CA SER A 465 -15.98 13.74 -17.07
C SER A 465 -17.21 13.17 -17.79
N VAL A 466 -17.34 11.84 -17.78
CA VAL A 466 -18.50 11.16 -18.39
C VAL A 466 -19.82 11.64 -17.78
N LEU A 467 -19.82 11.98 -16.48
CA LEU A 467 -21.01 12.52 -15.81
C LEU A 467 -21.31 13.96 -16.24
N ALA A 468 -20.29 14.77 -16.58
CA ALA A 468 -20.49 16.12 -17.09
C ALA A 468 -21.10 16.13 -18.50
N VAL A 469 -20.69 15.16 -19.34
CA VAL A 469 -21.14 15.08 -20.76
C VAL A 469 -22.50 14.41 -20.88
N ARG A 470 -22.90 13.53 -19.93
CA ARG A 470 -24.21 12.86 -19.95
C ARG A 470 -25.37 13.66 -19.34
N GLN A 471 -25.10 14.81 -18.72
CA GLN A 471 -26.14 15.76 -18.37
C GLN A 471 -26.34 16.72 -19.56
N PRO A 472 -27.46 16.64 -20.34
CA PRO A 472 -27.82 17.73 -21.23
C PRO A 472 -28.01 18.98 -20.38
N ALA A 473 -27.47 20.09 -20.83
CA ALA A 473 -27.84 21.39 -20.28
C ALA A 473 -29.35 21.53 -20.46
N GLU A 474 -30.13 21.37 -19.36
CA GLU A 474 -31.52 21.83 -19.30
C GLU A 474 -31.53 23.34 -19.12
#